data_656c28d76ca25030f7196dacc2a81af7
#
_entry.id   656c28d76ca25030f7196dacc2a81af7
#
_cell.length_a   1.000
_cell.length_b   1.000
_cell.length_c   1.000
_cell.angle_alpha   90.00
_cell.angle_beta   90.00
_cell.angle_gamma   90.00
#
_symmetry.space_group_name_H-M   'P 1'
#
loop_
_entity.id
_entity.type
_entity.pdbx_description
1 polymer ?
#
loop_
_entity_poly.entity_id
_entity_poly.type
_entity_poly.pdbx_seq_one_letter_code
_entity_poly.pdbx_strand_id
1 'polypeptide(L)'
;DNTERLRIVKKMKLSMKKTQGITLILLMMMAAFAGCIGGDDSDDDSSSSAAGDSSSSTADTSDSSDSSDSSDTSDASDSDGSDGSDSSDSSSSDSSGGSAVSTMDGEDGGYTYASNVDNHRSLMADMCDIKAHANAGEWTAAKGIYTNGKNAEKSDGSYRTLQAFAAASGKNHGYDAFYGADGSVDAMIMDALEGTGDFAGVSDTVRYQGIAKLTANLGMVAYTIHELNTAVAKADAGNVDNDTGAPHNWDEGWAFFHGPDENVGCSPVATLNKRGADFGTEHADGMANTTYHIQQSMINGLAALQAEDQTGYTDATNDVVKQVIIAYSQAVLKYTYKMDNADNGPKYQAEAYAFWKTIEAYAA
;
A
#
# COMPACT_ATOMS: atom_id res chain seq x y z
N ASP A 1 -11.73 21.34 -21.27
CA ASP A 1 -12.76 21.13 -22.27
C ASP A 1 -13.87 20.24 -21.70
N ASN A 2 -15.12 20.77 -21.75
CA ASN A 2 -16.29 20.16 -21.13
C ASN A 2 -16.60 18.74 -21.64
N THR A 3 -16.07 18.37 -22.78
CA THR A 3 -16.34 17.08 -23.46
C THR A 3 -15.58 15.91 -22.81
N GLU A 4 -14.38 16.15 -22.29
CA GLU A 4 -13.60 15.11 -21.57
C GLU A 4 -14.07 14.93 -20.14
N ARG A 5 -14.45 16.01 -19.45
CA ARG A 5 -15.12 15.94 -18.15
C ARG A 5 -16.37 15.05 -18.21
N LEU A 6 -17.15 15.18 -19.29
CA LEU A 6 -18.33 14.35 -19.52
C LEU A 6 -17.99 12.87 -19.78
N ARG A 7 -16.84 12.57 -20.38
CA ARG A 7 -16.39 11.19 -20.64
C ARG A 7 -15.98 10.47 -19.37
N ILE A 8 -15.21 11.14 -18.48
CA ILE A 8 -14.76 10.56 -17.22
C ILE A 8 -15.97 10.33 -16.29
N VAL A 9 -16.83 11.32 -16.13
CA VAL A 9 -18.08 11.18 -15.37
C VAL A 9 -19.00 10.11 -15.96
N LYS A 10 -19.00 9.95 -17.29
CA LYS A 10 -19.81 8.93 -17.96
C LYS A 10 -19.22 7.53 -17.81
N LYS A 11 -17.87 7.37 -17.79
CA LYS A 11 -17.20 6.11 -17.46
C LYS A 11 -17.42 5.71 -16.00
N MET A 12 -17.26 6.64 -15.04
CA MET A 12 -17.57 6.38 -13.62
C MET A 12 -19.08 6.05 -13.43
N LYS A 13 -20.00 6.79 -14.05
CA LYS A 13 -21.44 6.47 -13.98
C LYS A 13 -21.82 5.16 -14.68
N LEU A 14 -21.03 4.73 -15.68
CA LEU A 14 -21.29 3.45 -16.37
C LEU A 14 -20.76 2.25 -15.57
N SER A 15 -19.61 2.43 -14.89
CA SER A 15 -19.11 1.47 -13.90
C SER A 15 -20.08 1.35 -12.73
N MET A 16 -20.56 2.47 -12.19
CA MET A 16 -21.56 2.48 -11.12
C MET A 16 -22.93 1.91 -11.51
N LYS A 17 -23.33 1.98 -12.79
CA LYS A 17 -24.62 1.38 -13.26
C LYS A 17 -24.57 -0.13 -13.38
N LYS A 18 -23.39 -0.75 -13.47
CA LYS A 18 -23.28 -2.22 -13.40
C LYS A 18 -23.48 -2.77 -11.98
N THR A 19 -23.43 -1.92 -10.98
CA THR A 19 -23.52 -2.26 -9.56
C THR A 19 -24.84 -1.79 -8.91
N GLN A 20 -25.98 -2.20 -9.43
CA GLN A 20 -27.27 -1.97 -8.76
C GLN A 20 -27.35 -2.57 -7.34
N GLY A 21 -26.46 -3.50 -6.98
CA GLY A 21 -26.33 -4.05 -5.64
C GLY A 21 -25.73 -3.08 -4.61
N ILE A 22 -24.79 -2.22 -5.02
CA ILE A 22 -24.14 -1.25 -4.11
C ILE A 22 -25.10 -0.13 -3.73
N THR A 23 -26.00 0.27 -4.63
CA THR A 23 -26.99 1.32 -4.35
C THR A 23 -27.92 0.92 -3.19
N LEU A 24 -28.23 -0.36 -3.03
CA LEU A 24 -29.06 -0.85 -1.94
C LEU A 24 -28.32 -0.87 -0.60
N ILE A 25 -27.05 -1.23 -0.59
CA ILE A 25 -26.19 -1.22 0.61
C ILE A 25 -25.91 0.23 1.03
N LEU A 26 -25.63 1.12 0.09
CA LEU A 26 -25.43 2.54 0.35
C LEU A 26 -26.69 3.22 0.91
N LEU A 27 -27.87 2.85 0.43
CA LEU A 27 -29.15 3.39 0.92
C LEU A 27 -29.48 2.91 2.34
N MET A 28 -29.09 1.68 2.70
CA MET A 28 -29.28 1.16 4.07
C MET A 28 -28.28 1.78 5.06
N MET A 29 -27.06 2.16 4.64
CA MET A 29 -26.11 2.87 5.51
C MET A 29 -26.50 4.33 5.72
N MET A 30 -27.09 5.02 4.74
CA MET A 30 -27.49 6.43 4.88
C MET A 30 -28.63 6.64 5.89
N ALA A 31 -29.44 5.63 6.15
CA ALA A 31 -30.53 5.72 7.13
C ALA A 31 -30.05 5.72 8.60
N ALA A 32 -28.79 5.33 8.86
CA ALA A 32 -28.22 5.24 10.21
C ALA A 32 -27.46 6.51 10.66
N PHE A 33 -27.17 7.47 9.78
CA PHE A 33 -26.24 8.59 10.04
C PHE A 33 -26.86 9.99 9.90
N ALA A 34 -28.15 10.16 10.07
CA ALA A 34 -28.78 11.49 10.05
C ALA A 34 -28.58 12.27 11.38
N GLY A 35 -27.36 12.35 11.87
CA GLY A 35 -27.05 13.16 13.03
C GLY A 35 -25.56 13.39 13.21
N CYS A 36 -25.13 14.65 13.13
CA CYS A 36 -23.78 15.20 13.35
C CYS A 36 -22.88 15.33 12.12
N ILE A 37 -23.08 16.41 11.35
CA ILE A 37 -22.03 17.00 10.53
C ILE A 37 -21.96 18.48 10.89
N GLY A 38 -20.96 18.81 11.68
CA GLY A 38 -20.55 20.19 11.99
C GLY A 38 -19.13 20.14 12.54
N GLY A 39 -18.15 20.35 11.70
CA GLY A 39 -16.75 20.47 12.06
C GLY A 39 -15.98 21.03 10.87
N ASP A 40 -15.43 22.22 11.08
CA ASP A 40 -14.56 22.94 10.14
C ASP A 40 -13.24 22.17 10.03
N ASP A 41 -13.04 21.47 8.92
CA ASP A 41 -11.84 20.68 8.67
C ASP A 41 -10.85 21.46 7.81
N SER A 42 -9.88 22.08 8.44
CA SER A 42 -8.62 22.41 7.79
C SER A 42 -7.84 21.13 7.56
N ASP A 43 -7.87 20.61 6.35
CA ASP A 43 -7.02 19.50 5.90
C ASP A 43 -5.56 19.98 5.80
N ASP A 44 -4.91 20.18 6.95
CA ASP A 44 -3.46 20.35 7.03
C ASP A 44 -2.82 18.95 7.00
N ASP A 45 -2.37 18.56 5.83
CA ASP A 45 -1.50 17.38 5.61
C ASP A 45 -0.05 17.72 6.03
N SER A 46 0.10 18.53 7.09
CA SER A 46 1.39 18.89 7.67
C SER A 46 1.75 17.88 8.74
N SER A 47 2.59 16.93 8.38
CA SER A 47 3.38 16.19 9.36
C SER A 47 4.26 17.20 10.11
N SER A 48 3.95 17.46 11.37
CA SER A 48 4.80 18.22 12.27
C SER A 48 6.06 17.41 12.59
N SER A 49 7.15 17.71 11.90
CA SER A 49 8.48 17.39 12.39
C SER A 49 8.85 18.44 13.42
N ALA A 50 9.03 18.02 14.66
CA ALA A 50 9.57 18.84 15.73
C ALA A 50 11.01 19.22 15.38
N ALA A 51 11.24 20.52 15.18
CA ALA A 51 12.57 21.08 15.04
C ALA A 51 13.23 21.16 16.43
N GLY A 52 14.32 20.44 16.59
CA GLY A 52 15.31 20.68 17.64
C GLY A 52 16.36 21.64 17.12
N ASP A 53 16.40 22.84 17.69
CA ASP A 53 17.35 23.90 17.45
C ASP A 53 18.73 23.54 18.02
N SER A 54 19.81 23.75 17.28
CA SER A 54 21.03 24.45 17.78
C SER A 54 22.16 24.52 16.75
N SER A 55 22.39 25.75 16.32
CA SER A 55 23.63 26.55 16.18
C SER A 55 24.90 25.95 15.58
N SER A 56 25.32 26.61 14.49
CA SER A 56 26.63 27.26 14.17
C SER A 56 27.88 26.39 14.02
N SER A 57 28.57 26.41 12.91
CA SER A 57 29.61 27.35 12.47
C SER A 57 30.50 26.77 11.37
N THR A 58 30.71 27.63 10.37
CA THR A 58 31.94 27.92 9.57
C THR A 58 32.70 26.83 8.84
N ALA A 59 32.67 27.00 7.50
CA ALA A 59 33.79 27.14 6.53
C ALA A 59 34.94 26.11 6.57
N ASP A 60 35.30 25.50 5.47
CA ASP A 60 36.27 25.98 4.52
C ASP A 60 36.44 25.03 3.31
N THR A 61 36.62 25.67 2.20
CA THR A 61 37.21 25.43 0.89
C THR A 61 38.15 24.25 0.63
N SER A 62 38.08 23.86 -0.63
CA SER A 62 39.08 23.49 -1.62
C SER A 62 38.98 22.02 -2.07
N ASP A 63 38.79 21.79 -3.31
CA ASP A 63 39.43 22.01 -4.60
C ASP A 63 40.03 20.71 -5.16
N SER A 64 39.85 20.58 -6.48
CA SER A 64 40.59 19.87 -7.52
C SER A 64 40.33 18.38 -7.78
N SER A 65 39.75 18.16 -8.94
CA SER A 65 40.28 17.55 -10.19
C SER A 65 40.90 16.15 -10.05
N ASP A 66 40.67 15.22 -10.91
CA ASP A 66 40.80 15.14 -12.35
C ASP A 66 40.39 13.77 -12.90
N SER A 67 39.77 13.81 -14.06
CA SER A 67 39.77 12.93 -15.24
C SER A 67 40.36 11.51 -15.19
N SER A 68 39.69 10.59 -15.82
CA SER A 68 39.89 9.95 -17.12
C SER A 68 39.25 8.58 -17.18
N ASP A 69 38.30 8.40 -18.05
CA ASP A 69 38.39 7.77 -19.39
C ASP A 69 38.89 6.33 -19.41
N SER A 70 37.96 5.42 -19.77
CA SER A 70 38.16 4.44 -20.83
C SER A 70 36.95 3.54 -21.00
N SER A 71 36.37 3.62 -22.18
CA SER A 71 35.61 2.66 -22.94
C SER A 71 36.05 1.20 -22.76
N ASP A 72 35.08 0.25 -22.69
CA ASP A 72 35.02 -0.75 -23.75
C ASP A 72 33.66 -1.46 -23.82
N THR A 73 33.25 -1.68 -25.04
CA THR A 73 32.13 -2.37 -25.60
C THR A 73 32.24 -3.88 -25.45
N SER A 74 31.08 -4.51 -25.31
CA SER A 74 30.59 -5.70 -26.03
C SER A 74 29.72 -6.55 -25.10
N ASP A 75 28.65 -7.02 -25.41
CA ASP A 75 27.98 -7.74 -26.42
C ASP A 75 26.67 -8.31 -25.83
N ALA A 76 25.64 -8.29 -26.63
CA ALA A 76 24.36 -8.89 -26.37
C ALA A 76 24.45 -10.40 -26.17
N SER A 77 23.65 -10.94 -25.26
CA SER A 77 23.04 -12.23 -25.44
C SER A 77 21.69 -12.26 -24.71
N ASP A 78 20.66 -12.33 -25.54
CA ASP A 78 19.33 -12.78 -25.18
C ASP A 78 19.42 -14.12 -24.44
N SER A 79 18.78 -14.20 -23.30
CA SER A 79 18.27 -15.48 -22.83
C SER A 79 16.97 -15.24 -22.06
N ASP A 80 15.88 -15.70 -22.67
CA ASP A 80 14.63 -16.06 -22.03
C ASP A 80 14.91 -16.81 -20.72
N GLY A 81 14.36 -16.32 -19.65
CA GLY A 81 14.42 -16.94 -18.33
C GLY A 81 13.18 -16.62 -17.55
N SER A 82 12.19 -17.39 -17.75
CA SER A 82 11.36 -18.17 -16.82
C SER A 82 11.36 -17.70 -15.36
N ASP A 83 10.10 -17.54 -14.88
CA ASP A 83 9.64 -17.77 -13.51
C ASP A 83 10.55 -17.29 -12.38
N GLY A 84 10.40 -16.03 -12.03
CA GLY A 84 10.77 -15.55 -10.69
C GLY A 84 9.77 -16.06 -9.66
N SER A 85 9.89 -17.33 -9.27
CA SER A 85 9.48 -17.73 -7.94
C SER A 85 10.21 -16.81 -6.99
N ASP A 86 9.50 -16.04 -6.18
CA ASP A 86 10.07 -15.39 -5.01
C ASP A 86 10.57 -16.51 -4.09
N SER A 87 11.77 -16.99 -4.40
CA SER A 87 12.49 -17.91 -3.55
C SER A 87 12.95 -17.07 -2.39
N SER A 88 12.32 -17.31 -1.24
CA SER A 88 12.88 -17.02 0.06
C SER A 88 14.39 -16.79 0.00
N ASP A 89 14.79 -15.57 0.37
CA ASP A 89 16.18 -15.26 0.68
C ASP A 89 16.62 -16.20 1.80
N SER A 90 17.11 -17.37 1.41
CA SER A 90 17.77 -18.28 2.34
C SER A 90 19.13 -17.69 2.63
N SER A 91 19.20 -16.86 3.67
CA SER A 91 20.49 -16.63 4.33
C SER A 91 21.03 -17.98 4.74
N SER A 92 22.16 -18.37 4.14
CA SER A 92 22.94 -19.54 4.55
C SER A 92 23.26 -19.43 6.05
N SER A 93 22.50 -20.15 6.86
CA SER A 93 22.78 -20.31 8.27
C SER A 93 23.94 -21.27 8.43
N ASP A 94 25.03 -20.74 8.94
CA ASP A 94 26.06 -21.54 9.61
C ASP A 94 25.41 -22.30 10.78
N SER A 95 25.48 -23.62 10.70
CA SER A 95 24.95 -24.53 11.70
C SER A 95 25.72 -24.42 13.00
N SER A 96 25.25 -23.65 13.95
CA SER A 96 25.51 -23.86 15.35
C SER A 96 24.19 -23.72 16.10
N GLY A 97 23.72 -24.83 16.69
CA GLY A 97 22.43 -24.97 17.36
C GLY A 97 22.25 -23.99 18.51
N GLY A 98 21.57 -22.94 18.24
CA GLY A 98 20.93 -22.01 19.13
C GLY A 98 19.74 -21.50 18.37
N SER A 99 18.53 -21.54 18.93
CA SER A 99 17.38 -20.86 18.38
C SER A 99 17.83 -19.44 18.03
N ALA A 100 17.87 -19.12 16.73
CA ALA A 100 18.07 -17.76 16.29
C ALA A 100 16.85 -16.98 16.77
N VAL A 101 17.02 -16.25 17.87
CA VAL A 101 16.06 -15.23 18.27
C VAL A 101 16.02 -14.26 17.09
N SER A 102 14.85 -14.09 16.50
CA SER A 102 14.62 -13.03 15.51
C SER A 102 15.22 -11.73 16.07
N THR A 103 16.10 -11.08 15.32
CA THR A 103 16.70 -9.80 15.72
C THR A 103 15.75 -8.62 15.48
N MET A 104 14.48 -8.91 15.17
CA MET A 104 13.46 -7.89 15.07
C MET A 104 13.09 -7.42 16.46
N ASP A 105 13.20 -6.13 16.71
CA ASP A 105 12.53 -5.46 17.83
C ASP A 105 11.02 -5.45 17.56
N GLY A 106 10.49 -6.54 17.63
CA GLY A 106 9.33 -7.36 17.57
C GLY A 106 7.99 -6.79 17.30
N GLU A 107 7.66 -5.51 17.42
CA GLU A 107 6.25 -5.10 17.36
C GLU A 107 6.06 -3.86 16.50
N ASP A 108 5.21 -4.00 15.47
CA ASP A 108 4.63 -2.85 14.78
C ASP A 108 3.13 -2.80 15.05
N GLY A 109 2.65 -1.70 15.63
CA GLY A 109 1.24 -1.54 15.96
C GLY A 109 0.69 -2.64 16.88
N GLY A 110 1.51 -3.23 17.74
CA GLY A 110 1.11 -4.32 18.65
C GLY A 110 1.01 -5.71 18.03
N TYR A 111 1.50 -5.90 16.79
CA TYR A 111 1.66 -7.21 16.17
C TYR A 111 3.10 -7.70 16.31
N THR A 112 3.30 -8.89 16.85
CA THR A 112 4.60 -9.52 17.00
C THR A 112 4.87 -10.48 15.85
N TYR A 113 5.95 -10.24 15.11
CA TYR A 113 6.34 -11.08 13.96
C TYR A 113 6.90 -12.43 14.40
N ALA A 114 6.57 -13.49 13.65
CA ALA A 114 7.14 -14.83 13.85
C ALA A 114 8.47 -15.01 13.11
N SER A 115 8.76 -14.20 12.11
CA SER A 115 9.92 -14.30 11.24
C SER A 115 10.54 -12.93 10.95
N ASN A 116 11.75 -12.92 10.35
CA ASN A 116 12.37 -11.66 9.92
C ASN A 116 11.80 -11.18 8.59
N VAL A 117 11.11 -10.05 8.62
CA VAL A 117 10.57 -9.33 7.46
C VAL A 117 11.04 -7.88 7.36
N ASP A 118 12.22 -7.57 7.92
CA ASP A 118 12.78 -6.19 7.95
C ASP A 118 12.87 -5.56 6.56
N ASN A 119 13.29 -6.33 5.55
CA ASN A 119 13.33 -5.84 4.18
C ASN A 119 11.94 -5.47 3.64
N HIS A 120 10.91 -6.25 4.00
CA HIS A 120 9.52 -5.98 3.61
C HIS A 120 8.97 -4.75 4.32
N ARG A 121 9.24 -4.62 5.62
CA ARG A 121 8.89 -3.44 6.43
C ARG A 121 9.50 -2.15 5.87
N SER A 122 10.76 -2.21 5.43
CA SER A 122 11.50 -1.06 4.89
C SER A 122 10.88 -0.49 3.61
N LEU A 123 10.07 -1.25 2.88
CA LEU A 123 9.35 -0.76 1.70
C LEU A 123 8.36 0.38 2.04
N MET A 124 7.87 0.46 3.28
CA MET A 124 6.96 1.53 3.70
C MET A 124 7.65 2.91 3.66
N ALA A 125 8.95 2.97 3.90
CA ALA A 125 9.71 4.21 3.75
C ALA A 125 9.73 4.71 2.29
N ASP A 126 9.73 3.81 1.30
CA ASP A 126 9.59 4.19 -0.11
C ASP A 126 8.24 4.85 -0.38
N MET A 127 7.15 4.42 0.28
CA MET A 127 5.84 5.06 0.15
C MET A 127 5.85 6.48 0.71
N CYS A 128 6.56 6.73 1.82
CA CYS A 128 6.75 8.06 2.37
C CYS A 128 7.55 8.97 1.40
N ASP A 129 8.63 8.45 0.86
CA ASP A 129 9.49 9.19 -0.08
C ASP A 129 8.77 9.49 -1.40
N ILE A 130 8.06 8.52 -1.97
CA ILE A 130 7.22 8.74 -3.17
C ILE A 130 6.20 9.84 -2.91
N LYS A 131 5.48 9.79 -1.79
CA LYS A 131 4.51 10.82 -1.40
C LYS A 131 5.16 12.19 -1.27
N ALA A 132 6.34 12.29 -0.62
CA ALA A 132 7.07 13.54 -0.43
C ALA A 132 7.51 14.15 -1.76
N HIS A 133 8.16 13.38 -2.63
CA HIS A 133 8.57 13.84 -3.97
C HIS A 133 7.37 14.23 -4.85
N ALA A 134 6.31 13.44 -4.82
CA ALA A 134 5.09 13.76 -5.56
C ALA A 134 4.43 15.06 -5.08
N ASN A 135 4.42 15.33 -3.76
CA ASN A 135 3.92 16.57 -3.18
C ASN A 135 4.75 17.79 -3.61
N ALA A 136 6.06 17.61 -3.80
CA ALA A 136 6.97 18.64 -4.31
C ALA A 136 6.89 18.82 -5.85
N GLY A 137 6.10 18.01 -6.57
CA GLY A 137 6.05 18.01 -8.04
C GLY A 137 7.26 17.34 -8.70
N GLU A 138 8.04 16.59 -7.95
CA GLU A 138 9.24 15.90 -8.41
C GLU A 138 8.90 14.51 -8.97
N TRP A 139 8.11 14.49 -10.05
CA TRP A 139 7.52 13.28 -10.62
C TRP A 139 8.53 12.22 -11.00
N THR A 140 9.67 12.64 -11.54
CA THR A 140 10.76 11.74 -11.95
C THR A 140 11.40 11.05 -10.74
N ALA A 141 11.59 11.76 -9.63
CA ALA A 141 12.11 11.20 -8.40
C ALA A 141 11.12 10.21 -7.77
N ALA A 142 9.85 10.59 -7.68
CA ALA A 142 8.78 9.70 -7.19
C ALA A 142 8.70 8.40 -8.02
N LYS A 143 8.72 8.51 -9.36
CA LYS A 143 8.76 7.37 -10.26
C LYS A 143 10.02 6.53 -10.05
N GLY A 144 11.20 7.18 -9.91
CA GLY A 144 12.46 6.49 -9.69
C GLY A 144 12.46 5.59 -8.45
N ILE A 145 11.84 6.05 -7.34
CA ILE A 145 11.71 5.23 -6.13
C ILE A 145 10.72 4.07 -6.36
N TYR A 146 9.60 4.32 -7.01
CA TYR A 146 8.62 3.28 -7.34
C TYR A 146 9.23 2.15 -8.18
N THR A 147 10.08 2.49 -9.17
CA THR A 147 10.65 1.55 -10.14
C THR A 147 11.95 0.90 -9.67
N ASN A 148 12.81 1.64 -8.96
CA ASN A 148 14.17 1.18 -8.62
C ASN A 148 14.34 0.90 -7.11
N GLY A 149 13.40 1.35 -6.27
CA GLY A 149 13.52 1.27 -4.81
C GLY A 149 14.53 2.27 -4.25
N LYS A 150 14.56 2.34 -2.92
CA LYS A 150 15.49 3.20 -2.18
C LYS A 150 15.82 2.66 -0.78
N ASN A 151 14.81 2.19 -0.03
CA ASN A 151 14.95 1.88 1.39
C ASN A 151 14.96 0.37 1.68
N ALA A 152 14.35 -0.46 0.83
CA ALA A 152 14.25 -1.91 1.03
C ALA A 152 15.39 -2.65 0.30
N GLU A 153 16.64 -2.45 0.74
CA GLU A 153 17.82 -3.07 0.17
C GLU A 153 17.90 -4.56 0.55
N LYS A 154 18.12 -5.41 -0.45
CA LYS A 154 18.28 -6.84 -0.29
C LYS A 154 19.75 -7.20 -0.03
N SER A 155 20.01 -8.42 0.42
CA SER A 155 21.35 -8.91 0.70
C SER A 155 22.31 -8.91 -0.51
N ASP A 156 21.78 -8.93 -1.73
CA ASP A 156 22.53 -8.86 -2.98
C ASP A 156 22.81 -7.41 -3.45
N GLY A 157 22.39 -6.40 -2.69
CA GLY A 157 22.53 -4.99 -3.01
C GLY A 157 21.46 -4.44 -3.97
N SER A 158 20.53 -5.27 -4.44
CA SER A 158 19.34 -4.81 -5.16
C SER A 158 18.27 -4.31 -4.18
N TYR A 159 17.25 -3.62 -4.71
CA TYR A 159 16.14 -3.14 -3.88
C TYR A 159 14.85 -3.90 -4.18
N ARG A 160 14.07 -4.16 -3.14
CA ARG A 160 12.65 -4.50 -3.29
C ARG A 160 11.92 -3.26 -3.76
N THR A 161 11.06 -3.39 -4.76
CA THR A 161 10.30 -2.26 -5.29
C THR A 161 8.81 -2.58 -5.34
N LEU A 162 7.96 -1.58 -5.15
CA LEU A 162 6.53 -1.78 -5.33
C LEU A 162 6.19 -2.13 -6.79
N GLN A 163 6.94 -1.58 -7.77
CA GLN A 163 6.72 -1.92 -9.17
C GLN A 163 6.98 -3.39 -9.48
N ALA A 164 8.07 -3.96 -8.97
CA ALA A 164 8.42 -5.37 -9.24
C ALA A 164 7.29 -6.32 -8.80
N PHE A 165 6.59 -5.98 -7.70
CA PHE A 165 5.40 -6.70 -7.29
C PHE A 165 4.19 -6.37 -8.17
N ALA A 166 3.87 -5.08 -8.33
CA ALA A 166 2.62 -4.63 -8.96
C ALA A 166 2.53 -4.97 -10.46
N ALA A 167 3.68 -5.07 -11.14
CA ALA A 167 3.78 -5.43 -12.56
C ALA A 167 3.82 -6.95 -12.82
N ALA A 168 4.13 -7.75 -11.77
CA ALA A 168 4.33 -9.19 -11.97
C ALA A 168 2.99 -9.92 -12.21
N SER A 169 3.00 -10.85 -13.15
CA SER A 169 1.87 -11.76 -13.39
C SER A 169 1.74 -12.82 -12.30
N GLY A 170 0.56 -13.41 -12.18
CA GLY A 170 0.31 -14.56 -11.29
C GLY A 170 0.27 -14.21 -9.79
N LYS A 171 0.23 -12.94 -9.43
CA LYS A 171 0.08 -12.52 -8.04
C LYS A 171 -1.33 -12.81 -7.51
N ASN A 172 -1.39 -13.38 -6.31
CA ASN A 172 -2.63 -13.88 -5.72
C ASN A 172 -3.43 -12.79 -4.99
N HIS A 173 -3.75 -11.68 -5.69
CA HIS A 173 -4.49 -10.54 -5.14
C HIS A 173 -5.83 -10.27 -5.84
N GLY A 174 -6.20 -11.04 -6.84
CA GLY A 174 -7.51 -10.93 -7.50
C GLY A 174 -7.71 -9.75 -8.45
N TYR A 175 -6.91 -8.67 -8.40
CA TYR A 175 -7.10 -7.50 -9.28
C TYR A 175 -6.89 -7.83 -10.75
N ASP A 176 -5.84 -8.59 -11.10
CA ASP A 176 -5.54 -8.94 -12.48
C ASP A 176 -6.66 -9.79 -13.10
N ALA A 177 -7.20 -10.73 -12.33
CA ALA A 177 -8.36 -11.51 -12.76
C ALA A 177 -9.61 -10.63 -12.95
N PHE A 178 -9.82 -9.66 -12.07
CA PHE A 178 -10.96 -8.73 -12.14
C PHE A 178 -10.87 -7.79 -13.35
N TYR A 179 -9.69 -7.25 -13.63
CA TYR A 179 -9.47 -6.33 -14.74
C TYR A 179 -9.17 -7.07 -16.06
N GLY A 180 -8.87 -8.36 -16.00
CA GLY A 180 -8.55 -9.19 -17.18
C GLY A 180 -7.19 -8.87 -17.82
N ALA A 181 -6.24 -8.38 -17.02
CA ALA A 181 -4.89 -8.00 -17.47
C ALA A 181 -3.89 -8.16 -16.33
N ASP A 182 -2.76 -8.80 -16.60
CA ASP A 182 -1.63 -8.88 -15.69
C ASP A 182 -1.04 -7.48 -15.46
N GLY A 183 -0.53 -7.23 -14.26
CA GLY A 183 0.05 -5.95 -13.89
C GLY A 183 -0.95 -4.79 -13.85
N SER A 184 -2.24 -5.08 -13.63
CA SER A 184 -3.30 -4.06 -13.59
C SER A 184 -3.06 -3.00 -12.52
N VAL A 185 -2.47 -3.38 -11.38
CA VAL A 185 -2.10 -2.47 -10.30
C VAL A 185 -0.97 -1.52 -10.73
N ASP A 186 0.08 -2.05 -11.36
CA ASP A 186 1.18 -1.24 -11.92
C ASP A 186 0.68 -0.24 -12.96
N ALA A 187 -0.17 -0.69 -13.87
CA ALA A 187 -0.71 0.18 -14.93
C ALA A 187 -1.42 1.42 -14.35
N MET A 188 -2.24 1.25 -13.30
CA MET A 188 -2.92 2.37 -12.65
C MET A 188 -1.97 3.30 -11.90
N ILE A 189 -0.96 2.76 -11.23
CA ILE A 189 0.06 3.55 -10.52
C ILE A 189 0.94 4.30 -11.52
N MET A 190 1.37 3.64 -12.59
CA MET A 190 2.18 4.25 -13.64
C MET A 190 1.44 5.36 -14.38
N ASP A 191 0.14 5.22 -14.65
CA ASP A 191 -0.68 6.29 -15.22
C ASP A 191 -0.59 7.58 -14.39
N ALA A 192 -0.64 7.47 -13.06
CA ALA A 192 -0.48 8.62 -12.18
C ALA A 192 0.96 9.15 -12.18
N LEU A 193 1.97 8.26 -12.10
CA LEU A 193 3.39 8.63 -12.07
C LEU A 193 3.87 9.26 -13.38
N GLU A 194 3.29 8.91 -14.50
CA GLU A 194 3.64 9.45 -15.82
C GLU A 194 2.72 10.59 -16.26
N GLY A 195 1.56 10.76 -15.64
CA GLY A 195 0.54 11.70 -16.08
C GLY A 195 -0.12 11.27 -17.38
N THR A 196 -0.34 9.96 -17.53
CA THR A 196 -0.95 9.31 -18.69
C THR A 196 -2.31 8.70 -18.34
N GLY A 197 -2.94 8.00 -19.24
CA GLY A 197 -4.20 7.31 -19.01
C GLY A 197 -5.26 8.17 -18.34
N ASP A 198 -5.74 7.75 -17.18
CA ASP A 198 -6.75 8.48 -16.40
C ASP A 198 -6.20 9.81 -15.80
N PHE A 199 -4.87 9.97 -15.75
CA PHE A 199 -4.19 11.16 -15.26
C PHE A 199 -3.62 12.07 -16.38
N ALA A 200 -3.95 11.81 -17.64
CA ALA A 200 -3.50 12.64 -18.76
C ALA A 200 -4.10 14.06 -18.70
N GLY A 201 -3.22 15.08 -18.66
CA GLY A 201 -3.63 16.48 -18.71
C GLY A 201 -4.32 17.00 -17.43
N VAL A 202 -4.25 16.27 -16.32
CA VAL A 202 -4.75 16.73 -15.02
C VAL A 202 -3.81 17.75 -14.38
N SER A 203 -4.30 18.52 -13.40
CA SER A 203 -3.45 19.41 -12.61
C SER A 203 -2.48 18.63 -11.71
N ASP A 204 -1.39 19.29 -11.29
CA ASP A 204 -0.39 18.71 -10.38
C ASP A 204 -1.02 18.21 -9.07
N THR A 205 -1.99 18.96 -8.52
CA THR A 205 -2.72 18.53 -7.32
C THR A 205 -3.48 17.22 -7.55
N VAL A 206 -4.13 17.04 -8.68
CA VAL A 206 -4.87 15.82 -9.01
C VAL A 206 -3.91 14.65 -9.22
N ARG A 207 -2.80 14.91 -9.94
CA ARG A 207 -1.74 13.91 -10.16
C ARG A 207 -1.10 13.44 -8.85
N TYR A 208 -0.76 14.38 -7.97
CA TYR A 208 -0.27 14.09 -6.62
C TYR A 208 -1.21 13.16 -5.86
N GLN A 209 -2.52 13.44 -5.84
CA GLN A 209 -3.47 12.57 -5.14
C GLN A 209 -3.51 11.16 -5.74
N GLY A 210 -3.43 11.05 -7.06
CA GLY A 210 -3.32 9.75 -7.74
C GLY A 210 -2.10 8.97 -7.26
N ILE A 211 -0.91 9.58 -7.34
CA ILE A 211 0.35 8.93 -6.94
C ILE A 211 0.29 8.52 -5.45
N ALA A 212 0.03 9.48 -4.56
CA ALA A 212 0.10 9.26 -3.12
C ALA A 212 -0.94 8.24 -2.61
N LYS A 213 -2.10 8.14 -3.27
CA LYS A 213 -3.16 7.21 -2.81
C LYS A 213 -3.08 5.85 -3.51
N LEU A 214 -2.70 5.78 -4.79
CA LEU A 214 -2.57 4.50 -5.49
C LEU A 214 -1.36 3.69 -4.96
N THR A 215 -0.21 4.33 -4.70
CA THR A 215 0.95 3.63 -4.16
C THR A 215 0.69 3.12 -2.73
N ALA A 216 0.37 4.03 -1.81
CA ALA A 216 0.22 3.72 -0.39
C ALA A 216 -1.05 2.91 -0.04
N ASN A 217 -2.06 2.87 -0.92
CA ASN A 217 -3.28 2.10 -0.65
C ASN A 217 -3.46 0.97 -1.66
N LEU A 218 -3.73 1.23 -2.95
CA LEU A 218 -3.95 0.15 -3.91
C LEU A 218 -2.75 -0.81 -3.97
N GLY A 219 -1.53 -0.29 -4.15
CA GLY A 219 -0.32 -1.10 -4.24
C GLY A 219 -0.05 -1.90 -2.98
N MET A 220 -0.06 -1.24 -1.81
CA MET A 220 0.25 -1.91 -0.53
C MET A 220 -0.85 -2.87 -0.10
N VAL A 221 -2.13 -2.54 -0.31
CA VAL A 221 -3.25 -3.47 -0.04
C VAL A 221 -3.21 -4.68 -0.97
N ALA A 222 -2.90 -4.50 -2.26
CA ALA A 222 -2.74 -5.62 -3.19
C ALA A 222 -1.61 -6.56 -2.74
N TYR A 223 -0.49 -5.98 -2.28
CA TYR A 223 0.63 -6.76 -1.75
C TYR A 223 0.22 -7.51 -0.47
N THR A 224 -0.41 -6.84 0.49
CA THR A 224 -0.94 -7.46 1.70
C THR A 224 -1.84 -8.66 1.39
N ILE A 225 -2.83 -8.49 0.51
CA ILE A 225 -3.78 -9.56 0.17
C ILE A 225 -3.08 -10.72 -0.55
N HIS A 226 -2.10 -10.42 -1.40
CA HIS A 226 -1.28 -11.46 -2.03
C HIS A 226 -0.59 -12.33 -0.99
N GLU A 227 0.06 -11.71 0.00
CA GLU A 227 0.79 -12.43 1.03
C GLU A 227 -0.13 -13.25 1.94
N LEU A 228 -1.27 -12.69 2.34
CA LEU A 228 -2.25 -13.45 3.13
C LEU A 228 -2.80 -14.66 2.37
N ASN A 229 -3.14 -14.50 1.09
CA ASN A 229 -3.60 -15.61 0.24
C ASN A 229 -2.50 -16.65 -0.01
N THR A 230 -1.24 -16.21 -0.10
CA THR A 230 -0.07 -17.08 -0.23
C THR A 230 0.17 -17.85 1.07
N ALA A 231 0.03 -17.20 2.22
CA ALA A 231 0.09 -17.85 3.52
C ALA A 231 -0.97 -18.97 3.65
N VAL A 232 -2.23 -18.67 3.30
CA VAL A 232 -3.30 -19.67 3.29
C VAL A 232 -2.94 -20.86 2.38
N ALA A 233 -2.48 -20.59 1.15
CA ALA A 233 -2.11 -21.65 0.21
C ALA A 233 -0.93 -22.51 0.72
N LYS A 234 0.07 -21.89 1.37
CA LYS A 234 1.18 -22.62 1.99
C LYS A 234 0.71 -23.47 3.18
N ALA A 235 -0.17 -22.94 4.03
CA ALA A 235 -0.74 -23.68 5.17
C ALA A 235 -1.59 -24.86 4.70
N ASP A 236 -2.43 -24.67 3.68
CA ASP A 236 -3.22 -25.74 3.07
C ASP A 236 -2.34 -26.84 2.46
N ALA A 237 -1.11 -26.51 2.05
CA ALA A 237 -0.10 -27.45 1.59
C ALA A 237 0.73 -28.07 2.74
N GLY A 238 0.46 -27.71 4.00
CA GLY A 238 1.16 -28.22 5.18
C GLY A 238 2.51 -27.53 5.47
N ASN A 239 2.80 -26.39 4.83
CA ASN A 239 4.01 -25.63 5.10
C ASN A 239 3.70 -24.48 6.08
N VAL A 240 3.92 -24.75 7.36
CA VAL A 240 3.69 -23.80 8.48
C VAL A 240 4.98 -23.42 9.20
N ASP A 241 6.12 -23.58 8.55
CA ASP A 241 7.40 -23.13 9.08
C ASP A 241 7.43 -21.61 9.24
N ASN A 242 7.95 -21.13 10.38
CA ASN A 242 7.91 -19.69 10.67
C ASN A 242 8.74 -18.85 9.69
N ASP A 243 9.89 -19.37 9.23
CA ASP A 243 10.84 -18.56 8.44
C ASP A 243 10.61 -18.65 6.92
N THR A 244 9.96 -19.72 6.44
CA THR A 244 9.82 -20.01 5.00
C THR A 244 8.41 -20.40 4.59
N GLY A 245 7.54 -20.65 5.56
CA GLY A 245 6.18 -21.16 5.37
C GLY A 245 5.10 -20.07 5.40
N ALA A 246 3.91 -20.49 5.78
CA ALA A 246 2.73 -19.64 5.87
C ALA A 246 2.89 -18.47 6.85
N PRO A 247 3.45 -18.66 8.07
CA PRO A 247 3.70 -17.57 9.01
C PRO A 247 4.57 -16.45 8.43
N HIS A 248 5.60 -16.78 7.63
CA HIS A 248 6.45 -15.77 6.99
C HIS A 248 5.66 -14.87 6.04
N ASN A 249 4.87 -15.42 5.13
CA ASN A 249 4.03 -14.60 4.26
C ASN A 249 2.95 -13.82 5.03
N TRP A 250 2.45 -14.38 6.13
CA TRP A 250 1.52 -13.66 7.00
C TRP A 250 2.17 -12.41 7.61
N ASP A 251 3.39 -12.55 8.10
CA ASP A 251 4.22 -11.45 8.60
C ASP A 251 4.50 -10.39 7.52
N GLU A 252 4.84 -10.81 6.29
CA GLU A 252 5.00 -9.92 5.14
C GLU A 252 3.71 -9.12 4.87
N GLY A 253 2.55 -9.77 4.99
CA GLY A 253 1.25 -9.11 4.86
C GLY A 253 1.08 -7.96 5.84
N TRP A 254 1.45 -8.13 7.11
CA TRP A 254 1.42 -7.04 8.09
C TRP A 254 2.48 -5.97 7.82
N ALA A 255 3.68 -6.38 7.42
CA ALA A 255 4.76 -5.46 7.04
C ALA A 255 4.33 -4.50 5.92
N PHE A 256 3.53 -4.95 4.96
CA PHE A 256 3.00 -4.10 3.88
C PHE A 256 1.75 -3.32 4.27
N PHE A 257 0.96 -3.81 5.23
CA PHE A 257 -0.25 -3.13 5.66
C PHE A 257 0.01 -2.02 6.69
N HIS A 258 0.86 -2.31 7.66
CA HIS A 258 1.21 -1.38 8.75
C HIS A 258 2.57 -0.73 8.52
N GLY A 259 3.59 -1.53 8.20
CA GLY A 259 4.98 -1.10 8.16
C GLY A 259 5.55 -0.80 9.54
N PRO A 260 6.77 -0.25 9.62
CA PRO A 260 7.35 0.22 10.86
C PRO A 260 6.52 1.36 11.47
N ASP A 261 6.45 1.42 12.80
CA ASP A 261 5.68 2.44 13.53
C ASP A 261 6.05 3.87 13.12
N GLU A 262 7.33 4.14 12.84
CA GLU A 262 7.82 5.45 12.38
C GLU A 262 7.33 5.82 10.98
N ASN A 263 6.97 4.85 10.14
CA ASN A 263 6.48 5.06 8.78
C ASN A 263 4.96 4.84 8.64
N VAL A 264 4.25 4.51 9.71
CA VAL A 264 2.81 4.19 9.68
C VAL A 264 1.96 5.29 9.03
N GLY A 265 2.38 6.55 9.10
CA GLY A 265 1.72 7.69 8.43
C GLY A 265 1.62 7.59 6.90
N CYS A 266 2.37 6.69 6.28
CA CYS A 266 2.38 6.42 4.84
C CYS A 266 1.73 5.09 4.46
N SER A 267 1.20 4.37 5.43
CA SER A 267 0.62 3.03 5.27
C SER A 267 -0.90 3.05 5.04
N PRO A 268 -1.48 1.93 4.63
CA PRO A 268 -2.93 1.72 4.63
C PRO A 268 -3.58 2.03 5.98
N VAL A 269 -2.94 1.67 7.11
CA VAL A 269 -3.43 1.93 8.47
C VAL A 269 -3.71 3.40 8.72
N ALA A 270 -2.83 4.31 8.25
CA ALA A 270 -3.07 5.75 8.38
C ALA A 270 -4.37 6.19 7.70
N THR A 271 -4.68 5.59 6.54
CA THR A 271 -5.94 5.86 5.84
C THR A 271 -7.12 5.34 6.65
N LEU A 272 -7.05 4.11 7.18
CA LEU A 272 -8.11 3.52 7.99
C LEU A 272 -8.39 4.38 9.23
N ASN A 273 -7.35 4.77 9.97
CA ASN A 273 -7.50 5.57 11.20
C ASN A 273 -8.13 6.94 10.89
N LYS A 274 -7.70 7.61 9.82
CA LYS A 274 -8.36 8.86 9.36
C LYS A 274 -9.83 8.65 9.01
N ARG A 275 -10.21 7.50 8.47
CA ARG A 275 -11.63 7.20 8.17
C ARG A 275 -12.41 6.89 9.43
N GLY A 276 -11.82 6.16 10.38
CA GLY A 276 -12.43 5.95 11.70
C GLY A 276 -12.80 7.27 12.37
N ALA A 277 -11.85 8.22 12.44
CA ALA A 277 -12.07 9.55 12.98
C ALA A 277 -13.15 10.35 12.21
N ASP A 278 -13.09 10.34 10.87
CA ASP A 278 -14.07 11.06 10.04
C ASP A 278 -15.52 10.60 10.24
N PHE A 279 -15.71 9.33 10.54
CA PHE A 279 -17.04 8.71 10.65
C PHE A 279 -17.43 8.38 12.09
N GLY A 280 -16.61 8.74 13.09
CA GLY A 280 -16.86 8.42 14.49
C GLY A 280 -16.91 6.91 14.75
N THR A 281 -16.13 6.13 14.00
CA THR A 281 -16.03 4.67 14.11
C THR A 281 -14.70 4.25 14.71
N GLU A 282 -14.33 4.89 15.81
CA GLU A 282 -13.09 4.65 16.54
C GLU A 282 -13.32 3.67 17.70
N HIS A 283 -12.31 2.85 17.96
CA HIS A 283 -12.17 2.05 19.17
C HIS A 283 -11.77 2.95 20.37
N ALA A 284 -11.93 2.42 21.58
CA ALA A 284 -11.69 3.19 22.81
C ALA A 284 -10.26 3.74 22.98
N ASP A 285 -9.29 3.18 22.27
CA ASP A 285 -7.88 3.62 22.22
C ASP A 285 -7.60 4.70 21.17
N GLY A 286 -8.61 5.13 20.41
CA GLY A 286 -8.48 6.11 19.33
C GLY A 286 -8.11 5.50 17.97
N MET A 287 -7.88 4.21 17.89
CA MET A 287 -7.69 3.49 16.63
C MET A 287 -9.04 3.33 15.91
N ALA A 288 -9.05 3.33 14.56
CA ALA A 288 -10.27 2.98 13.85
C ALA A 288 -10.72 1.54 14.20
N ASN A 289 -12.02 1.32 14.35
CA ASN A 289 -12.53 -0.04 14.56
C ASN A 289 -12.05 -1.02 13.49
N THR A 290 -11.95 -0.58 12.23
CA THR A 290 -11.42 -1.41 11.14
C THR A 290 -9.96 -1.76 11.33
N THR A 291 -9.11 -0.83 11.77
CA THR A 291 -7.71 -1.10 12.10
C THR A 291 -7.58 -2.09 13.26
N TYR A 292 -8.36 -1.85 14.34
CA TYR A 292 -8.38 -2.76 15.49
C TYR A 292 -8.76 -4.20 15.09
N HIS A 293 -9.80 -4.37 14.30
CA HIS A 293 -10.21 -5.69 13.84
C HIS A 293 -9.18 -6.36 12.94
N ILE A 294 -8.55 -5.61 12.02
CA ILE A 294 -7.47 -6.15 11.18
C ILE A 294 -6.30 -6.61 12.06
N GLN A 295 -5.85 -5.79 13.02
CA GLN A 295 -4.79 -6.16 13.95
C GLN A 295 -5.13 -7.46 14.70
N GLN A 296 -6.34 -7.56 15.24
CA GLN A 296 -6.77 -8.79 15.94
C GLN A 296 -6.81 -10.00 14.98
N SER A 297 -7.27 -9.81 13.75
CA SER A 297 -7.27 -10.87 12.74
C SER A 297 -5.86 -11.29 12.35
N MET A 298 -4.91 -10.35 12.26
CA MET A 298 -3.50 -10.68 12.00
C MET A 298 -2.89 -11.49 13.17
N ILE A 299 -3.11 -11.08 14.42
CA ILE A 299 -2.63 -11.80 15.61
C ILE A 299 -3.23 -13.21 15.69
N ASN A 300 -4.55 -13.31 15.53
CA ASN A 300 -5.26 -14.59 15.64
C ASN A 300 -4.94 -15.52 14.44
N GLY A 301 -4.80 -14.95 13.24
CA GLY A 301 -4.46 -15.68 12.04
C GLY A 301 -3.06 -16.28 12.08
N LEU A 302 -2.06 -15.54 12.60
CA LEU A 302 -0.73 -16.10 12.84
C LEU A 302 -0.77 -17.29 13.79
N ALA A 303 -1.47 -17.16 14.92
CA ALA A 303 -1.63 -18.24 15.88
C ALA A 303 -2.36 -19.45 15.26
N ALA A 304 -3.36 -19.22 14.41
CA ALA A 304 -4.09 -20.27 13.71
C ALA A 304 -3.20 -21.00 12.68
N LEU A 305 -2.35 -20.27 11.94
CA LEU A 305 -1.37 -20.83 11.01
C LEU A 305 -0.38 -21.75 11.75
N GLN A 306 0.18 -21.28 12.87
CA GLN A 306 1.10 -22.05 13.70
C GLN A 306 0.44 -23.27 14.36
N ALA A 307 -0.86 -23.25 14.57
CA ALA A 307 -1.67 -24.33 15.08
C ALA A 307 -2.27 -25.23 13.99
N GLU A 308 -2.03 -24.97 12.73
CA GLU A 308 -2.64 -25.65 11.57
C GLU A 308 -4.20 -25.60 11.59
N ASP A 309 -4.77 -24.55 12.20
CA ASP A 309 -6.22 -24.34 12.26
C ASP A 309 -6.71 -23.65 10.98
N GLN A 310 -7.11 -24.48 9.99
CA GLN A 310 -7.58 -24.01 8.68
C GLN A 310 -8.76 -23.05 8.79
N THR A 311 -9.70 -23.30 9.67
CA THR A 311 -10.84 -22.40 9.86
C THR A 311 -10.38 -21.05 10.39
N GLY A 312 -9.49 -21.06 11.39
CA GLY A 312 -8.99 -19.86 12.04
C GLY A 312 -8.25 -18.93 11.07
N TYR A 313 -7.29 -19.43 10.30
CA TYR A 313 -6.54 -18.55 9.38
C TYR A 313 -7.35 -18.13 8.14
N THR A 314 -8.30 -18.96 7.68
CA THR A 314 -9.21 -18.58 6.59
C THR A 314 -10.16 -17.47 7.04
N ASP A 315 -10.77 -17.60 8.22
CA ASP A 315 -11.67 -16.58 8.78
C ASP A 315 -10.92 -15.27 9.06
N ALA A 316 -9.68 -15.33 9.55
CA ALA A 316 -8.83 -14.16 9.76
C ALA A 316 -8.53 -13.42 8.45
N THR A 317 -8.17 -14.14 7.38
CA THR A 317 -7.96 -13.56 6.05
C THR A 317 -9.22 -12.87 5.54
N ASN A 318 -10.37 -13.54 5.63
CA ASN A 318 -11.66 -12.99 5.19
C ASN A 318 -12.04 -11.73 5.99
N ASP A 319 -11.75 -11.69 7.30
CA ASP A 319 -12.05 -10.51 8.11
C ASP A 319 -11.14 -9.33 7.75
N VAL A 320 -9.83 -9.55 7.50
CA VAL A 320 -8.94 -8.50 7.00
C VAL A 320 -9.51 -7.87 5.73
N VAL A 321 -9.86 -8.67 4.72
CA VAL A 321 -10.43 -8.17 3.44
C VAL A 321 -11.73 -7.40 3.69
N LYS A 322 -12.61 -7.91 4.54
CA LYS A 322 -13.88 -7.26 4.91
C LYS A 322 -13.63 -5.89 5.55
N GLN A 323 -12.70 -5.78 6.51
CA GLN A 323 -12.40 -4.51 7.17
C GLN A 323 -11.77 -3.49 6.20
N VAL A 324 -10.92 -3.95 5.28
CA VAL A 324 -10.40 -3.14 4.17
C VAL A 324 -11.54 -2.57 3.34
N ILE A 325 -12.51 -3.41 2.92
CA ILE A 325 -13.67 -2.94 2.15
C ILE A 325 -14.47 -1.89 2.94
N ILE A 326 -14.69 -2.08 4.22
CA ILE A 326 -15.43 -1.12 5.07
C ILE A 326 -14.70 0.23 5.10
N ALA A 327 -13.41 0.23 5.44
CA ALA A 327 -12.64 1.46 5.58
C ALA A 327 -12.52 2.25 4.27
N TYR A 328 -12.23 1.57 3.16
CA TYR A 328 -12.13 2.24 1.87
C TYR A 328 -13.49 2.64 1.29
N SER A 329 -14.58 1.95 1.66
CA SER A 329 -15.94 2.44 1.37
C SER A 329 -16.24 3.76 2.07
N GLN A 330 -15.82 3.93 3.33
CA GLN A 330 -15.89 5.21 4.05
C GLN A 330 -15.08 6.29 3.31
N ALA A 331 -13.86 5.96 2.84
CA ALA A 331 -13.05 6.88 2.09
C ALA A 331 -13.74 7.32 0.77
N VAL A 332 -14.28 6.38 0.01
CA VAL A 332 -15.04 6.67 -1.22
C VAL A 332 -16.25 7.58 -0.92
N LEU A 333 -17.01 7.28 0.12
CA LEU A 333 -18.17 8.10 0.54
C LEU A 333 -17.75 9.52 0.89
N LYS A 334 -16.70 9.70 1.74
CA LYS A 334 -16.20 11.02 2.12
C LYS A 334 -15.83 11.85 0.89
N TYR A 335 -15.02 11.29 0.00
CA TYR A 335 -14.50 12.06 -1.13
C TYR A 335 -15.52 12.26 -2.24
N THR A 336 -16.48 11.36 -2.42
CA THR A 336 -17.62 11.59 -3.31
C THR A 336 -18.48 12.75 -2.79
N TYR A 337 -18.72 12.83 -1.48
CA TYR A 337 -19.42 13.95 -0.86
C TYR A 337 -18.65 15.28 -1.03
N LYS A 338 -17.32 15.27 -0.74
CA LYS A 338 -16.45 16.45 -0.93
C LYS A 338 -16.39 16.89 -2.40
N MET A 339 -16.40 15.97 -3.35
CA MET A 339 -16.39 16.28 -4.78
C MET A 339 -17.59 17.14 -5.21
N ASP A 340 -18.75 16.92 -4.60
CA ASP A 340 -19.97 17.65 -4.93
C ASP A 340 -20.17 18.92 -4.09
N ASN A 341 -19.54 19.01 -2.91
CA ASN A 341 -19.85 20.04 -1.91
C ASN A 341 -18.66 20.93 -1.52
N ALA A 342 -17.48 20.75 -2.11
CA ALA A 342 -16.30 21.55 -1.83
C ALA A 342 -15.65 22.11 -3.11
N ASP A 343 -14.83 23.18 -2.96
CA ASP A 343 -14.30 23.94 -4.08
C ASP A 343 -13.32 23.20 -4.99
N ASN A 344 -12.71 22.09 -4.54
CA ASN A 344 -11.70 21.37 -5.31
C ASN A 344 -12.17 19.98 -5.77
N GLY A 345 -13.29 19.93 -6.47
CA GLY A 345 -13.90 18.71 -7.00
C GLY A 345 -12.93 17.74 -7.69
N PRO A 346 -12.05 18.20 -8.62
CA PRO A 346 -11.10 17.32 -9.29
C PRO A 346 -10.07 16.64 -8.35
N LYS A 347 -9.61 17.32 -7.29
CA LYS A 347 -8.75 16.73 -6.25
C LYS A 347 -9.49 15.57 -5.58
N TYR A 348 -10.68 15.82 -5.09
CA TYR A 348 -11.49 14.82 -4.38
C TYR A 348 -11.94 13.66 -5.27
N GLN A 349 -12.12 13.93 -6.58
CA GLN A 349 -12.37 12.87 -7.56
C GLN A 349 -11.20 11.92 -7.69
N ALA A 350 -9.96 12.42 -7.71
CA ALA A 350 -8.76 11.58 -7.76
C ALA A 350 -8.61 10.72 -6.49
N GLU A 351 -8.89 11.30 -5.32
CA GLU A 351 -8.88 10.56 -4.05
C GLU A 351 -9.95 9.48 -4.02
N ALA A 352 -11.19 9.80 -4.39
CA ALA A 352 -12.28 8.83 -4.49
C ALA A 352 -11.97 7.72 -5.49
N TYR A 353 -11.36 8.05 -6.64
CA TYR A 353 -10.92 7.10 -7.64
C TYR A 353 -9.90 6.11 -7.07
N ALA A 354 -8.83 6.61 -6.45
CA ALA A 354 -7.78 5.75 -5.91
C ALA A 354 -8.31 4.79 -4.82
N PHE A 355 -9.15 5.29 -3.91
CA PHE A 355 -9.76 4.45 -2.87
C PHE A 355 -10.78 3.45 -3.42
N TRP A 356 -11.53 3.83 -4.46
CA TRP A 356 -12.40 2.89 -5.15
C TRP A 356 -11.59 1.78 -5.82
N LYS A 357 -10.48 2.13 -6.51
CA LYS A 357 -9.61 1.12 -7.14
C LYS A 357 -9.02 0.14 -6.13
N THR A 358 -8.80 0.57 -4.88
CA THR A 358 -8.32 -0.31 -3.81
C THR A 358 -9.32 -1.41 -3.45
N ILE A 359 -10.62 -1.22 -3.64
CA ILE A 359 -11.66 -2.20 -3.25
C ILE A 359 -12.53 -2.70 -4.41
N GLU A 360 -12.41 -2.13 -5.61
CA GLU A 360 -13.31 -2.44 -6.73
C GLU A 360 -13.36 -3.95 -7.04
N ALA A 361 -12.21 -4.63 -6.98
CA ALA A 361 -12.12 -6.06 -7.25
C ALA A 361 -12.84 -6.95 -6.22
N TYR A 362 -13.10 -6.44 -5.03
CA TYR A 362 -13.72 -7.19 -3.92
C TYR A 362 -15.15 -6.73 -3.61
N ALA A 363 -15.53 -5.52 -4.05
CA ALA A 363 -16.80 -4.90 -3.73
C ALA A 363 -17.77 -4.84 -4.92
N ALA A 364 -17.33 -5.18 -6.15
CA ALA A 364 -18.10 -5.11 -7.38
C ALA A 364 -18.96 -6.36 -7.67
#